data_fd0f81e9a1748b5a7924e6b41bb35192
#
_entry.id   fd0f81e9a1748b5a7924e6b41bb35192
#
_cell.length_a   1.000
_cell.length_b   1.000
_cell.length_c   1.000
_cell.angle_alpha   90.00
_cell.angle_beta   90.00
_cell.angle_gamma   90.00
#
_symmetry.space_group_name_H-M   'P 1'
#
loop_
_entity.id
_entity.type
_entity.pdbx_description
1 polymer ?
#
loop_
_entity_poly.entity_id
_entity_poly.type
_entity_poly.pdbx_seq_one_letter_code
_entity_poly.pdbx_strand_id
1 'polypeptide(L)'
;MDWYGPDKATFGDRLAAARENSNLSQNDLAKRLGVKNSTIKSWENDNSEPRANRLSMLAGLLNVSITWLISAEGSGVEAPSKEDRSEDSLQEVLKELRVLRLNMLKSVERIDTLEEKLKVYRK
;
A
#
# COMPACT_ATOMS: atom_id res chain seq x y z
N MET A 1 16.34 0.22 9.88
CA MET A 1 16.00 0.98 8.65
C MET A 1 14.56 1.47 8.75
N ASP A 2 14.34 2.73 8.54
CA ASP A 2 13.00 3.34 8.63
C ASP A 2 12.36 3.39 7.24
N TRP A 3 11.46 2.44 6.97
CA TRP A 3 10.78 2.30 5.68
C TRP A 3 9.86 3.48 5.36
N TYR A 4 9.29 4.09 6.40
CA TYR A 4 8.30 5.16 6.24
C TYR A 4 8.84 6.52 6.67
N GLY A 5 10.16 6.62 6.85
CA GLY A 5 10.81 7.86 7.27
C GLY A 5 10.79 8.94 6.19
N PRO A 6 11.12 10.18 6.54
CA PRO A 6 11.06 11.32 5.61
C PRO A 6 11.88 11.13 4.33
N ASP A 7 12.98 10.39 4.42
CA ASP A 7 13.86 10.13 3.26
C ASP A 7 13.35 8.99 2.38
N LYS A 8 12.40 8.18 2.86
CA LYS A 8 11.94 6.97 2.18
C LYS A 8 10.48 7.06 1.73
N ALA A 9 9.68 7.84 2.42
CA ALA A 9 8.24 7.90 2.19
C ALA A 9 7.71 9.31 2.40
N THR A 10 6.65 9.62 1.67
CA THR A 10 5.91 10.87 1.81
C THR A 10 4.77 10.69 2.80
N PHE A 11 4.07 11.78 3.12
CA PHE A 11 2.85 11.71 3.91
C PHE A 11 1.83 10.76 3.26
N GLY A 12 1.65 10.88 1.95
CA GLY A 12 0.71 10.02 1.21
C GLY A 12 1.07 8.56 1.32
N ASP A 13 2.34 8.23 1.26
CA ASP A 13 2.84 6.86 1.42
C ASP A 13 2.53 6.33 2.81
N ARG A 14 2.76 7.14 3.84
CA ARG A 14 2.46 6.75 5.22
C ARG A 14 0.96 6.57 5.44
N LEU A 15 0.15 7.47 4.88
CA LEU A 15 -1.31 7.36 4.96
C LEU A 15 -1.80 6.07 4.32
N ALA A 16 -1.31 5.75 3.12
CA ALA A 16 -1.67 4.52 2.42
C ALA A 16 -1.27 3.29 3.23
N ALA A 17 -0.06 3.29 3.78
CA ALA A 17 0.43 2.18 4.61
C ALA A 17 -0.43 1.97 5.85
N ALA A 18 -0.79 3.04 6.54
CA ALA A 18 -1.63 2.96 7.74
C ALA A 18 -3.04 2.47 7.39
N ARG A 19 -3.59 2.93 6.27
CA ARG A 19 -4.90 2.49 5.78
C ARG A 19 -4.90 0.99 5.48
N GLU A 20 -3.92 0.54 4.74
CA GLU A 20 -3.77 -0.88 4.37
C GLU A 20 -3.54 -1.76 5.60
N ASN A 21 -2.76 -1.26 6.55
CA ASN A 21 -2.51 -1.97 7.82
C ASN A 21 -3.79 -2.12 8.64
N SER A 22 -4.76 -1.24 8.43
CA SER A 22 -6.08 -1.29 9.10
C SER A 22 -7.11 -2.08 8.28
N ASN A 23 -6.71 -2.66 7.17
CA ASN A 23 -7.57 -3.43 6.26
C ASN A 23 -8.75 -2.61 5.71
N LEU A 24 -8.50 -1.34 5.42
CA LEU A 24 -9.49 -0.43 4.86
C LEU A 24 -9.16 -0.12 3.42
N SER A 25 -10.17 -0.10 2.55
CA SER A 25 -10.01 0.44 1.21
C SER A 25 -10.04 1.96 1.28
N GLN A 26 -9.65 2.63 0.21
CA GLN A 26 -9.76 4.09 0.12
C GLN A 26 -11.21 4.53 0.32
N ASN A 27 -12.14 3.79 -0.28
CA ASN A 27 -13.57 4.08 -0.16
C ASN A 27 -14.08 3.90 1.28
N ASP A 28 -13.63 2.85 1.97
CA ASP A 28 -13.99 2.60 3.36
C ASP A 28 -13.52 3.74 4.27
N LEU A 29 -12.28 4.16 4.08
CA LEU A 29 -11.71 5.27 4.86
C LEU A 29 -12.47 6.57 4.58
N ALA A 30 -12.78 6.83 3.31
CA ALA A 30 -13.53 8.01 2.90
C ALA A 30 -14.88 8.06 3.59
N LYS A 31 -15.60 6.95 3.62
CA LYS A 31 -16.90 6.85 4.28
C LYS A 31 -16.80 7.11 5.79
N ARG A 32 -15.82 6.52 6.44
CA ARG A 32 -15.64 6.70 7.89
C ARG A 32 -15.26 8.13 8.25
N LEU A 33 -14.50 8.77 7.37
CA LEU A 33 -14.04 10.14 7.59
C LEU A 33 -15.08 11.18 7.16
N GLY A 34 -16.04 10.79 6.33
CA GLY A 34 -17.06 11.70 5.80
C GLY A 34 -16.53 12.57 4.66
N VAL A 35 -15.62 12.06 3.87
CA VAL A 35 -15.05 12.76 2.71
C VAL A 35 -15.25 11.93 1.44
N LYS A 36 -14.97 12.52 0.30
CA LYS A 36 -15.04 11.82 -0.98
C LYS A 36 -13.84 10.88 -1.17
N ASN A 37 -14.06 9.80 -1.89
CA ASN A 37 -12.99 8.87 -2.24
C ASN A 37 -11.84 9.56 -2.97
N SER A 38 -12.18 10.50 -3.86
CA SER A 38 -11.20 11.31 -4.59
C SER A 38 -10.31 12.13 -3.64
N THR A 39 -10.84 12.54 -2.50
CA THR A 39 -10.08 13.27 -1.48
C THR A 39 -9.00 12.37 -0.87
N ILE A 40 -9.35 11.13 -0.53
CA ILE A 40 -8.37 10.16 0.00
C ILE A 40 -7.28 9.90 -1.05
N LYS A 41 -7.67 9.68 -2.30
CA LYS A 41 -6.71 9.46 -3.38
C LYS A 41 -5.76 10.66 -3.54
N SER A 42 -6.29 11.88 -3.45
CA SER A 42 -5.50 13.10 -3.56
C SER A 42 -4.46 13.19 -2.43
N TRP A 43 -4.85 12.86 -1.21
CA TRP A 43 -3.94 12.85 -0.07
C TRP A 43 -2.85 11.77 -0.22
N GLU A 44 -3.22 10.58 -0.66
CA GLU A 44 -2.27 9.47 -0.84
C GLU A 44 -1.30 9.70 -1.99
N ASN A 45 -1.71 10.48 -2.98
CA ASN A 45 -0.87 10.86 -4.12
C ASN A 45 -0.09 12.17 -3.89
N ASP A 46 -0.17 12.73 -2.69
CA ASP A 46 0.49 13.97 -2.31
C ASP A 46 0.08 15.19 -3.15
N ASN A 47 -1.13 15.14 -3.71
CA ASN A 47 -1.70 16.26 -4.47
C ASN A 47 -2.34 17.32 -3.57
N SER A 48 -2.74 16.92 -2.37
CA SER A 48 -3.30 17.82 -1.36
C SER A 48 -3.02 17.23 0.02
N GLU A 49 -3.28 18.05 1.06
CA GLU A 49 -3.04 17.63 2.44
C GLU A 49 -4.32 17.82 3.26
N PRO A 50 -4.58 16.91 4.22
CA PRO A 50 -5.72 17.10 5.11
C PRO A 50 -5.47 18.25 6.09
N ARG A 51 -6.54 18.92 6.48
CA ARG A 51 -6.49 19.94 7.52
C ARG A 51 -6.34 19.26 8.89
N ALA A 52 -5.96 20.06 9.90
CA ALA A 52 -5.65 19.57 11.23
C ALA A 52 -6.75 18.68 11.84
N ASN A 53 -8.01 19.05 11.70
CA ASN A 53 -9.12 18.26 12.25
C ASN A 53 -9.25 16.89 11.56
N ARG A 54 -9.07 16.85 10.23
CA ARG A 54 -9.09 15.58 9.49
C ARG A 54 -7.89 14.74 9.80
N LEU A 55 -6.74 15.37 9.96
CA LEU A 55 -5.50 14.69 10.33
C LEU A 55 -5.65 14.00 11.69
N SER A 56 -6.25 14.68 12.65
CA SER A 56 -6.54 14.11 13.96
C SER A 56 -7.49 12.90 13.87
N MET A 57 -8.53 13.02 13.04
CA MET A 57 -9.48 11.92 12.82
C MET A 57 -8.81 10.72 12.14
N LEU A 58 -7.95 10.99 11.15
CA LEU A 58 -7.17 9.93 10.47
C LEU A 58 -6.30 9.17 11.47
N ALA A 59 -5.58 9.89 12.30
CA ALA A 59 -4.71 9.27 13.31
C ALA A 59 -5.50 8.35 14.22
N GLY A 60 -6.66 8.82 14.68
CA GLY A 60 -7.53 8.02 15.54
C GLY A 60 -8.11 6.79 14.85
N LEU A 61 -8.58 6.95 13.61
CA LEU A 61 -9.16 5.84 12.85
C LEU A 61 -8.14 4.79 12.47
N LEU A 62 -6.92 5.22 12.17
CA LEU A 62 -5.85 4.33 11.70
C LEU A 62 -4.93 3.86 12.83
N ASN A 63 -5.17 4.32 14.04
CA ASN A 63 -4.41 3.94 15.23
C ASN A 63 -2.92 4.23 15.09
N VAL A 64 -2.60 5.42 14.58
CA VAL A 64 -1.23 5.91 14.47
C VAL A 64 -1.18 7.32 15.08
N SER A 65 0.04 7.81 15.37
CA SER A 65 0.17 9.17 15.87
C SER A 65 0.14 10.18 14.73
N ILE A 66 -0.28 11.40 15.05
CA ILE A 66 -0.26 12.51 14.09
C ILE A 66 1.18 12.79 13.67
N THR A 67 2.11 12.77 14.62
CA THR A 67 3.53 13.00 14.34
C THR A 67 4.11 11.95 13.41
N TRP A 68 3.68 10.71 13.55
CA TRP A 68 4.11 9.67 12.61
C TRP A 68 3.62 9.94 11.19
N LEU A 69 2.36 10.32 11.04
CA LEU A 69 1.80 10.63 9.72
C LEU A 69 2.54 11.79 9.04
N ILE A 70 2.90 12.82 9.81
CA ILE A 70 3.54 14.02 9.27
C ILE A 70 5.03 13.83 9.06
N SER A 71 5.73 13.22 10.03
CA SER A 71 7.19 13.19 10.07
C SER A 71 7.81 11.83 10.33
N ALA A 72 6.99 10.79 10.38
CA ALA A 72 7.42 9.41 10.68
C ALA A 72 7.97 9.22 12.10
N GLU A 73 7.69 10.14 13.00
CA GLU A 73 8.08 10.02 14.41
C GLU A 73 6.89 9.51 15.24
N GLY A 74 7.17 8.70 16.25
CA GLY A 74 6.12 8.19 17.14
C GLY A 74 5.50 6.89 16.64
N SER A 75 4.29 6.59 17.13
CA SER A 75 3.61 5.32 16.84
C SER A 75 2.98 5.31 15.46
N GLY A 76 3.34 4.32 14.66
CA GLY A 76 2.79 4.16 13.32
C GLY A 76 2.89 2.71 12.86
N VAL A 77 2.91 2.53 11.55
CA VAL A 77 3.13 1.22 10.94
C VAL A 77 4.61 0.88 11.08
N GLU A 78 4.89 -0.24 11.70
CA GLU A 78 6.28 -0.68 11.88
C GLU A 78 6.80 -1.36 10.63
N ALA A 79 8.03 -1.02 10.26
CA ALA A 79 8.74 -1.74 9.23
C ALA A 79 9.09 -3.15 9.75
N PRO A 80 9.21 -4.14 8.85
CA PRO A 80 9.63 -5.46 9.28
C PRO A 80 10.97 -5.39 10.02
N SER A 81 10.96 -5.85 11.27
CA SER A 81 12.17 -5.91 12.11
C SER A 81 12.73 -7.33 12.10
N LYS A 82 13.88 -7.52 12.72
CA LYS A 82 14.45 -8.86 12.88
C LYS A 82 13.51 -9.80 13.63
N GLU A 83 12.71 -9.25 14.52
CA GLU A 83 11.74 -10.03 15.32
C GLU A 83 10.55 -10.43 14.46
N ASP A 84 10.18 -9.59 13.48
CA ASP A 84 9.11 -9.89 12.54
C ASP A 84 9.54 -10.87 11.46
N ARG A 85 10.81 -11.25 11.43
CA ARG A 85 11.31 -12.33 10.60
C ARG A 85 11.06 -13.68 11.28
N SER A 86 9.90 -13.80 11.91
CA SER A 86 9.38 -15.04 12.43
C SER A 86 8.91 -15.90 11.27
N GLU A 87 8.53 -17.14 11.57
CA GLU A 87 7.96 -18.04 10.57
C GLU A 87 6.79 -17.41 9.83
N ASP A 88 6.00 -16.58 10.51
CA ASP A 88 4.86 -15.91 9.91
C ASP A 88 5.27 -14.94 8.80
N SER A 89 6.33 -14.17 9.01
CA SER A 89 6.86 -13.28 7.99
C SER A 89 7.42 -14.05 6.80
N LEU A 90 8.09 -15.16 7.05
CA LEU A 90 8.58 -16.03 5.99
C LEU A 90 7.44 -16.64 5.19
N GLN A 91 6.35 -17.02 5.86
CA GLN A 91 5.18 -17.56 5.19
C GLN A 91 4.51 -16.51 4.29
N GLU A 92 4.46 -15.26 4.74
CA GLU A 92 3.92 -14.16 3.92
C GLU A 92 4.77 -13.95 2.66
N VAL A 93 6.09 -13.97 2.80
CA VAL A 93 6.99 -13.83 1.65
C VAL A 93 6.80 -15.01 0.69
N LEU A 94 6.67 -16.21 1.20
CA LEU A 94 6.42 -17.40 0.38
C LEU A 94 5.11 -17.29 -0.39
N LYS A 95 4.05 -16.78 0.25
CA LYS A 95 2.77 -16.54 -0.41
C LYS A 95 2.92 -15.56 -1.57
N GLU A 96 3.59 -14.45 -1.35
CA GLU A 96 3.83 -13.45 -2.39
C GLU A 96 4.62 -14.01 -3.54
N LEU A 97 5.65 -14.80 -3.25
CA LEU A 97 6.45 -15.45 -4.29
C LEU A 97 5.59 -16.40 -5.13
N ARG A 98 4.71 -17.16 -4.51
CA ARG A 98 3.79 -18.05 -5.22
C ARG A 98 2.84 -17.29 -6.13
N VAL A 99 2.29 -16.18 -5.65
CA VAL A 99 1.40 -15.33 -6.44
C VAL A 99 2.13 -14.73 -7.63
N LEU A 100 3.33 -14.20 -7.41
CA LEU A 100 4.16 -13.65 -8.48
C LEU A 100 4.49 -14.71 -9.52
N ARG A 101 4.84 -15.90 -9.09
CA ARG A 101 5.15 -17.02 -9.99
C ARG A 101 3.94 -17.38 -10.84
N LEU A 102 2.76 -17.48 -10.22
CA LEU A 102 1.53 -17.76 -10.95
C LEU A 102 1.22 -16.70 -12.00
N ASN A 103 1.42 -15.43 -11.65
CA ASN A 103 1.21 -14.33 -12.57
C ASN A 103 2.20 -14.38 -13.74
N MET A 104 3.45 -14.74 -13.48
CA MET A 104 4.46 -14.91 -14.52
C MET A 104 4.10 -16.06 -15.46
N LEU A 105 3.61 -17.18 -14.92
CA LEU A 105 3.18 -18.31 -15.72
C LEU A 105 2.01 -17.94 -16.64
N LYS A 106 1.05 -17.17 -16.13
CA LYS A 106 -0.06 -16.65 -16.94
C LYS A 106 0.45 -15.73 -18.05
N SER A 107 1.46 -14.92 -17.76
CA SER A 107 2.08 -14.05 -18.75
C SER A 107 2.76 -14.85 -19.85
N VAL A 108 3.44 -15.94 -19.48
CA VAL A 108 4.08 -16.83 -20.44
C VAL A 108 3.03 -17.47 -21.37
N GLU A 109 1.94 -17.97 -20.80
CA GLU A 109 0.85 -18.54 -21.59
C GLU A 109 0.27 -17.52 -22.58
N ARG A 110 0.12 -16.27 -22.15
CA ARG A 110 -0.38 -15.21 -23.01
C ARG A 110 0.60 -14.91 -24.14
N ILE A 111 1.89 -14.93 -23.85
CA ILE A 111 2.93 -14.74 -24.87
C ILE A 111 2.84 -15.86 -25.89
N ASP A 112 2.70 -17.10 -25.46
CA ASP A 112 2.55 -18.26 -26.35
C ASP A 112 1.33 -18.12 -27.26
N THR A 113 0.21 -17.66 -26.69
CA THR A 113 -1.01 -17.43 -27.45
C THR A 113 -0.81 -16.35 -28.52
N LEU A 114 -0.14 -15.26 -28.15
CA LEU A 114 0.14 -14.17 -29.10
C LEU A 114 1.10 -14.62 -30.19
N GLU A 115 2.10 -15.42 -29.87
CA GLU A 115 3.03 -15.98 -30.85
C GLU A 115 2.30 -16.87 -31.85
N GLU A 116 1.35 -17.68 -31.39
CA GLU A 116 0.55 -18.51 -32.26
C GLU A 116 -0.29 -17.66 -33.25
N LYS A 117 -0.84 -16.56 -32.75
CA LYS A 117 -1.57 -15.62 -33.62
C LYS A 117 -0.67 -15.01 -34.68
N LEU A 118 0.56 -14.66 -34.29
CA LEU A 118 1.54 -14.10 -35.22
C LEU A 118 1.90 -15.11 -36.32
N LYS A 119 2.04 -16.39 -35.97
CA LYS A 119 2.35 -17.44 -36.94
C LYS A 119 1.27 -17.56 -38.03
N VAL A 120 0.00 -17.35 -37.67
CA VAL A 120 -1.11 -17.36 -38.60
C VAL A 120 -0.97 -16.21 -39.61
N TYR A 121 -0.54 -15.05 -39.20
CA TYR A 121 -0.37 -13.88 -40.06
C TYR A 121 0.87 -13.96 -40.95
N ARG A 122 1.82 -14.83 -40.64
CA ARG A 122 3.08 -14.95 -41.36
C ARG A 122 3.02 -15.88 -42.56
N LYS A 123 1.93 -16.55 -42.77
CA LYS A 123 1.76 -17.45 -43.89
C LYS A 123 1.55 -16.71 -45.23
#